data_18ffe36f95795436855b7491dcbec7a7
#
_entry.id   18ffe36f95795436855b7491dcbec7a7
#
_cell.length_a   1.000
_cell.length_b   1.000
_cell.length_c   1.000
_cell.angle_alpha   90.00
_cell.angle_beta   90.00
_cell.angle_gamma   90.00
#
_symmetry.space_group_name_H-M   'P 1'
#
loop_
_entity.id
_entity.type
_entity.pdbx_description
1 polymer ?
#
loop_
_entity_poly.entity_id
_entity_poly.type
_entity_poly.pdbx_seq_one_letter_code
_entity_poly.pdbx_strand_id
1 'polypeptide(L)'
;MEDCIFCKILKGEIPKKSIYEDEVIEIIMNINPNTNGHLLVIPKEHMVNIFDTPNEVITHSLDVVREKIYPMLEEKLNCEGLTLAQNNELGQEIKHYHIHLIPRYKDDNADFQYNKEQLIELDEVFDKLTK
;
A
#
# COMPACT_ATOMS: atom_id res chain seq x y z
N MET A 1 -19.50 -3.78 -4.63
CA MET A 1 -18.74 -2.58 -5.01
C MET A 1 -19.39 -1.29 -4.55
N GLU A 2 -20.68 -1.29 -4.34
CA GLU A 2 -21.37 -0.08 -3.86
C GLU A 2 -20.86 0.37 -2.50
N ASP A 3 -20.46 -0.58 -1.67
CA ASP A 3 -19.96 -0.28 -0.33
C ASP A 3 -18.47 -0.01 -0.29
N CYS A 4 -17.78 -0.08 -1.42
CA CYS A 4 -16.33 0.11 -1.46
C CYS A 4 -16.00 1.60 -1.47
N ILE A 5 -15.35 2.08 -0.41
CA ILE A 5 -14.98 3.48 -0.30
C ILE A 5 -13.98 3.89 -1.40
N PHE A 6 -13.07 3.00 -1.77
CA PHE A 6 -12.12 3.32 -2.85
C PHE A 6 -12.79 3.39 -4.21
N CYS A 7 -13.76 2.51 -4.47
CA CYS A 7 -14.53 2.62 -5.71
C CYS A 7 -15.26 3.95 -5.79
N LYS A 8 -15.79 4.43 -4.66
CA LYS A 8 -16.46 5.73 -4.60
C LYS A 8 -15.47 6.88 -4.84
N ILE A 9 -14.29 6.78 -4.26
CA ILE A 9 -13.24 7.77 -4.45
C ILE A 9 -12.81 7.83 -5.92
N LEU A 10 -12.62 6.66 -6.54
CA LEU A 10 -12.21 6.58 -7.94
C LEU A 10 -13.24 7.18 -8.89
N LYS A 11 -14.52 7.06 -8.52
CA LYS A 11 -15.61 7.62 -9.33
C LYS A 11 -15.82 9.11 -9.09
N GLY A 12 -15.14 9.70 -8.12
CA GLY A 12 -15.30 11.10 -7.79
C GLY A 12 -16.43 11.39 -6.82
N GLU A 13 -17.06 10.36 -6.24
CA GLU A 13 -18.16 10.56 -5.28
C GLU A 13 -17.65 11.03 -3.93
N ILE A 14 -16.39 10.76 -3.62
CA ILE A 14 -15.73 11.20 -2.39
C ILE A 14 -14.50 12.00 -2.80
N PRO A 15 -14.27 13.18 -2.21
CA PRO A 15 -13.11 14.02 -2.57
C PRO A 15 -11.78 13.29 -2.34
N LYS A 16 -10.81 13.60 -3.19
CA LYS A 16 -9.47 13.02 -3.11
C LYS A 16 -8.43 14.03 -3.55
N LYS A 17 -7.17 13.80 -3.15
CA LYS A 17 -6.04 14.56 -3.67
C LYS A 17 -5.24 13.57 -4.52
N SER A 18 -5.44 13.63 -5.82
CA SER A 18 -4.81 12.72 -6.78
C SER A 18 -3.44 13.21 -7.17
N ILE A 19 -2.46 12.32 -7.11
CA ILE A 19 -1.06 12.61 -7.45
C ILE A 19 -0.73 12.09 -8.85
N TYR A 20 -1.32 10.97 -9.21
CA TYR A 20 -1.03 10.30 -10.47
C TYR A 20 -2.22 9.46 -10.89
N GLU A 21 -2.48 9.40 -12.17
CA GLU A 21 -3.58 8.59 -12.70
C GLU A 21 -3.23 8.10 -14.10
N ASP A 22 -3.54 6.83 -14.37
CA ASP A 22 -3.49 6.28 -15.71
C ASP A 22 -4.69 5.35 -15.89
N GLU A 23 -4.70 4.53 -16.94
CA GLU A 23 -5.83 3.64 -17.23
C GLU A 23 -5.99 2.51 -16.20
N VAL A 24 -4.92 2.16 -15.50
CA VAL A 24 -4.88 1.00 -14.61
C VAL A 24 -5.01 1.38 -13.14
N ILE A 25 -4.31 2.44 -12.72
CA ILE A 25 -4.24 2.82 -11.30
C ILE A 25 -4.44 4.32 -11.12
N GLU A 26 -4.79 4.67 -9.88
CA GLU A 26 -4.74 6.04 -9.43
C GLU A 26 -3.99 6.06 -8.11
N ILE A 27 -3.15 7.08 -7.90
CA ILE A 27 -2.38 7.25 -6.68
C ILE A 27 -2.84 8.53 -6.01
N ILE A 28 -3.35 8.38 -4.78
CA ILE A 28 -3.92 9.50 -4.03
C ILE A 28 -3.20 9.66 -2.70
N MET A 29 -3.37 10.81 -2.08
CA MET A 29 -2.85 11.04 -0.74
C MET A 29 -3.71 10.34 0.30
N ASN A 30 -3.07 9.74 1.28
CA ASN A 30 -3.78 9.21 2.44
C ASN A 30 -4.11 10.40 3.35
N ILE A 31 -5.39 10.52 3.73
CA ILE A 31 -5.84 11.65 4.56
C ILE A 31 -5.44 11.50 6.03
N ASN A 32 -5.03 10.29 6.44
CA ASN A 32 -4.50 10.03 7.78
C ASN A 32 -3.07 9.51 7.64
N PRO A 33 -2.12 10.36 7.21
CA PRO A 33 -0.79 9.89 6.84
C PRO A 33 0.04 9.46 8.05
N ASN A 34 0.86 8.43 7.85
CA ASN A 34 1.86 8.04 8.83
C ASN A 34 3.08 8.94 8.77
N THR A 35 3.40 9.39 7.55
CA THR A 35 4.49 10.35 7.31
C THR A 35 4.05 11.30 6.22
N ASN A 36 4.81 12.38 6.03
CA ASN A 36 4.52 13.32 4.95
C ASN A 36 4.69 12.65 3.60
N GLY A 37 3.65 12.70 2.79
CA GLY A 37 3.69 12.07 1.48
C GLY A 37 3.23 10.62 1.46
N HIS A 38 2.57 10.15 2.52
CA HIS A 38 1.97 8.82 2.56
C HIS A 38 0.90 8.74 1.46
N LEU A 39 1.13 7.88 0.47
CA LEU A 39 0.25 7.73 -0.70
C LEU A 39 -0.37 6.35 -0.72
N LEU A 40 -1.44 6.23 -1.51
CA LEU A 40 -2.11 4.96 -1.76
C LEU A 40 -2.14 4.70 -3.26
N VAL A 41 -1.66 3.54 -3.68
CA VAL A 41 -1.78 3.09 -5.06
C VAL A 41 -3.03 2.23 -5.13
N ILE A 42 -4.00 2.66 -5.92
CA ILE A 42 -5.31 2.01 -5.98
C ILE A 42 -5.63 1.62 -7.43
N PRO A 43 -5.74 0.32 -7.74
CA PRO A 43 -6.19 -0.10 -9.06
C PRO A 43 -7.61 0.39 -9.33
N LYS A 44 -7.86 0.82 -10.54
CA LYS A 44 -9.20 1.33 -10.92
C LYS A 44 -10.24 0.24 -10.94
N GLU A 45 -9.86 -0.96 -11.35
CA GLU A 45 -10.75 -2.10 -11.30
C GLU A 45 -10.74 -2.69 -9.89
N HIS A 46 -11.92 -3.03 -9.38
CA HIS A 46 -12.04 -3.55 -8.02
C HIS A 46 -11.53 -5.00 -7.94
N MET A 47 -10.47 -5.21 -7.17
CA MET A 47 -10.03 -6.52 -6.71
C MET A 47 -9.95 -6.42 -5.20
N VAL A 48 -10.17 -7.55 -4.51
CA VAL A 48 -10.22 -7.52 -3.04
C VAL A 48 -8.83 -7.40 -2.43
N ASN A 49 -7.89 -8.24 -2.88
CA ASN A 49 -6.54 -8.24 -2.32
C ASN A 49 -5.56 -8.86 -3.31
N ILE A 50 -4.37 -9.24 -2.85
CA ILE A 50 -3.32 -9.76 -3.75
C ILE A 50 -3.71 -11.08 -4.40
N PHE A 51 -4.60 -11.84 -3.76
CA PHE A 51 -4.94 -13.18 -4.25
C PHE A 51 -5.83 -13.15 -5.49
N ASP A 52 -6.57 -12.07 -5.73
CA ASP A 52 -7.40 -11.94 -6.94
C ASP A 52 -6.95 -10.79 -7.85
N THR A 53 -5.81 -10.16 -7.56
CA THR A 53 -5.29 -9.08 -8.40
C THR A 53 -4.37 -9.64 -9.49
N PRO A 54 -4.62 -9.32 -10.77
CA PRO A 54 -3.76 -9.80 -11.86
C PRO A 54 -2.31 -9.32 -11.71
N ASN A 55 -1.37 -10.16 -12.11
CA ASN A 55 0.06 -9.82 -12.05
C ASN A 55 0.39 -8.54 -12.81
N GLU A 56 -0.26 -8.30 -13.94
CA GLU A 56 -0.02 -7.11 -14.75
C GLU A 56 -0.31 -5.83 -13.96
N VAL A 57 -1.35 -5.85 -13.14
CA VAL A 57 -1.72 -4.68 -12.32
C VAL A 57 -0.66 -4.44 -11.25
N ILE A 58 -0.19 -5.51 -10.62
CA ILE A 58 0.84 -5.41 -9.58
C ILE A 58 2.15 -4.89 -10.18
N THR A 59 2.58 -5.48 -11.30
CA THR A 59 3.81 -5.09 -11.97
C THR A 59 3.74 -3.64 -12.42
N HIS A 60 2.63 -3.25 -13.04
CA HIS A 60 2.44 -1.87 -13.49
C HIS A 60 2.53 -0.89 -12.31
N SER A 61 1.87 -1.24 -11.20
CA SER A 61 1.91 -0.41 -10.00
C SER A 61 3.33 -0.18 -9.52
N LEU A 62 4.12 -1.26 -9.44
CA LEU A 62 5.50 -1.17 -8.96
C LEU A 62 6.39 -0.39 -9.93
N ASP A 63 6.17 -0.56 -11.24
CA ASP A 63 6.92 0.20 -12.24
C ASP A 63 6.69 1.70 -12.09
N VAL A 64 5.43 2.10 -11.91
CA VAL A 64 5.08 3.52 -11.72
C VAL A 64 5.73 4.06 -10.44
N VAL A 65 5.68 3.28 -9.36
CA VAL A 65 6.30 3.69 -8.10
C VAL A 65 7.80 3.91 -8.28
N ARG A 66 8.49 2.98 -8.92
CA ARG A 66 9.93 3.04 -9.10
C ARG A 66 10.37 4.16 -10.04
N GLU A 67 9.65 4.34 -11.14
CA GLU A 67 10.08 5.24 -12.20
C GLU A 67 9.59 6.67 -12.02
N LYS A 68 8.42 6.87 -11.41
CA LYS A 68 7.79 8.19 -11.35
C LYS A 68 7.56 8.71 -9.94
N ILE A 69 7.09 7.86 -9.05
CA ILE A 69 6.61 8.33 -7.74
C ILE A 69 7.75 8.53 -6.76
N TYR A 70 8.60 7.54 -6.57
CA TYR A 70 9.68 7.68 -5.60
C TYR A 70 10.66 8.79 -5.97
N PRO A 71 11.08 8.93 -7.25
CA PRO A 71 11.92 10.08 -7.62
C PRO A 71 11.27 11.43 -7.31
N MET A 72 9.95 11.54 -7.50
CA MET A 72 9.22 12.76 -7.17
C MET A 72 9.23 13.03 -5.67
N LEU A 73 9.00 11.98 -4.86
CA LEU A 73 9.00 12.12 -3.40
C LEU A 73 10.37 12.52 -2.88
N GLU A 74 11.43 11.95 -3.43
CA GLU A 74 12.79 12.34 -3.05
C GLU A 74 13.05 13.81 -3.37
N GLU A 75 12.70 14.22 -4.58
CA GLU A 75 12.96 15.60 -5.03
C GLU A 75 12.15 16.61 -4.23
N LYS A 76 10.87 16.32 -4.02
CA LYS A 76 9.96 17.32 -3.46
C LYS A 76 9.85 17.29 -1.95
N LEU A 77 10.04 16.15 -1.33
CA LEU A 77 9.88 16.02 0.12
C LEU A 77 11.17 15.61 0.84
N ASN A 78 12.24 15.35 0.10
CA ASN A 78 13.53 14.99 0.66
C ASN A 78 13.46 13.73 1.53
N CYS A 79 12.62 12.76 1.17
CA CYS A 79 12.57 11.50 1.90
C CYS A 79 13.84 10.68 1.61
N GLU A 80 14.21 9.83 2.55
CA GLU A 80 15.43 9.03 2.46
C GLU A 80 15.16 7.54 2.27
N GLY A 81 13.91 7.16 2.12
CA GLY A 81 13.51 5.79 1.88
C GLY A 81 12.03 5.70 1.64
N LEU A 82 11.57 4.48 1.36
CA LEU A 82 10.17 4.23 1.08
C LEU A 82 9.79 2.85 1.61
N THR A 83 8.73 2.81 2.40
CA THR A 83 8.15 1.54 2.83
C THR A 83 6.90 1.29 2.01
N LEU A 84 6.81 0.11 1.41
CA LEU A 84 5.59 -0.33 0.74
C LEU A 84 4.89 -1.32 1.66
N ALA A 85 3.61 -1.09 1.92
CA ALA A 85 2.82 -1.99 2.75
C ALA A 85 1.53 -2.34 2.03
N GLN A 86 1.21 -3.62 2.00
CA GLN A 86 0.01 -4.12 1.36
C GLN A 86 -0.56 -5.24 2.25
N ASN A 87 -1.82 -5.12 2.61
CA ASN A 87 -2.45 -6.03 3.56
C ASN A 87 -3.50 -6.91 2.89
N ASN A 88 -3.57 -8.17 3.33
CA ASN A 88 -4.49 -9.16 2.80
C ASN A 88 -5.17 -9.90 3.94
N GLU A 89 -6.50 -9.98 3.91
CA GLU A 89 -7.32 -10.63 4.93
C GLU A 89 -7.20 -9.91 6.27
N LEU A 90 -6.73 -10.61 7.32
CA LEU A 90 -6.55 -9.97 8.62
C LEU A 90 -5.53 -8.83 8.50
N GLY A 91 -5.90 -7.65 8.90
CA GLY A 91 -5.07 -6.46 8.78
C GLY A 91 -5.46 -5.56 7.63
N GLN A 92 -6.28 -6.05 6.71
CA GLN A 92 -6.76 -5.27 5.58
C GLN A 92 -8.06 -4.57 5.98
N GLU A 93 -8.00 -3.25 6.14
CA GLU A 93 -9.17 -2.48 6.56
C GLU A 93 -10.16 -2.26 5.42
N ILE A 94 -9.64 -1.97 4.22
CA ILE A 94 -10.48 -1.70 3.06
C ILE A 94 -10.31 -2.83 2.05
N LYS A 95 -11.41 -3.48 1.68
CA LYS A 95 -11.41 -4.67 0.82
C LYS A 95 -11.38 -4.30 -0.66
N HIS A 96 -10.42 -3.49 -1.01
CA HIS A 96 -10.05 -3.12 -2.37
C HIS A 96 -8.53 -3.09 -2.37
N TYR A 97 -7.90 -3.88 -3.20
CA TYR A 97 -6.43 -3.99 -3.23
C TYR A 97 -5.80 -2.60 -3.31
N HIS A 98 -4.84 -2.34 -2.45
CA HIS A 98 -4.10 -1.08 -2.48
C HIS A 98 -2.74 -1.25 -1.82
N ILE A 99 -1.80 -0.42 -2.25
CA ILE A 99 -0.45 -0.42 -1.70
C ILE A 99 -0.22 0.92 -1.02
N HIS A 100 0.18 0.87 0.26
CA HIS A 100 0.63 2.06 0.97
C HIS A 100 2.05 2.39 0.55
N LEU A 101 2.29 3.65 0.19
CA LEU A 101 3.62 4.17 -0.05
C LEU A 101 3.92 5.12 1.10
N ILE A 102 4.84 4.73 1.96
CA ILE A 102 5.16 5.50 3.17
C ILE A 102 6.58 6.00 3.06
N PRO A 103 6.77 7.29 2.71
CA PRO A 103 8.11 7.87 2.66
C PRO A 103 8.75 7.83 4.04
N ARG A 104 10.05 7.52 4.07
CA ARG A 104 10.77 7.41 5.33
C ARG A 104 11.70 8.59 5.50
N TYR A 105 11.75 9.07 6.73
CA TYR A 105 12.56 10.23 7.09
C TYR A 105 13.39 9.88 8.31
N LYS A 106 14.57 10.50 8.41
CA LYS A 106 15.39 10.34 9.59
C LYS A 106 14.58 10.78 10.82
N ASP A 107 14.60 9.96 11.87
CA ASP A 107 13.86 10.24 13.11
C ASP A 107 12.33 10.19 12.98
N ASP A 108 11.80 9.47 12.01
CA ASP A 108 10.35 9.32 11.84
C ASP A 108 9.74 8.35 12.87
N ASN A 109 10.58 7.68 13.66
CA ASN A 109 10.16 6.81 14.75
C ASN A 109 9.18 5.71 14.36
N ALA A 110 9.27 5.23 13.13
CA ALA A 110 8.40 4.15 12.66
C ALA A 110 8.65 2.89 13.50
N ASP A 111 7.56 2.22 13.85
CA ASP A 111 7.63 1.03 14.69
C ASP A 111 6.56 0.04 14.25
N PHE A 112 6.99 -1.19 13.96
CA PHE A 112 6.10 -2.28 13.59
C PHE A 112 6.00 -3.23 14.78
N GLN A 113 4.91 -3.14 15.53
CA GLN A 113 4.73 -3.93 16.75
C GLN A 113 3.78 -5.10 16.52
N TYR A 114 4.19 -6.27 16.99
CA TYR A 114 3.39 -7.50 16.93
C TYR A 114 3.41 -8.18 18.28
N ASN A 115 2.42 -9.03 18.52
CA ASN A 115 2.33 -9.77 19.78
C ASN A 115 3.32 -10.94 19.75
N LYS A 116 4.47 -10.76 20.38
CA LYS A 116 5.53 -11.77 20.39
C LYS A 116 5.22 -12.94 21.33
N GLU A 117 4.20 -12.82 22.15
CA GLU A 117 3.78 -13.93 23.01
C GLU A 117 3.21 -15.09 22.19
N GLN A 118 2.82 -14.85 20.96
CA GLN A 118 2.33 -15.89 20.06
C GLN A 118 3.43 -16.70 19.42
N LEU A 119 4.69 -16.26 19.54
CA LEU A 119 5.81 -16.95 18.93
C LEU A 119 6.06 -18.30 19.57
N ILE A 120 6.33 -19.30 18.75
CA ILE A 120 6.80 -20.63 19.20
C ILE A 120 8.23 -20.80 18.71
N GLU A 121 8.85 -21.91 19.07
CA GLU A 121 10.24 -22.15 18.70
C GLU A 121 10.41 -22.15 17.18
N LEU A 122 11.50 -21.57 16.72
CA LEU A 122 11.80 -21.44 15.29
C LEU A 122 11.80 -22.77 14.57
N ASP A 123 12.46 -23.77 15.17
CA ASP A 123 12.55 -25.11 14.57
C ASP A 123 11.19 -25.78 14.44
N GLU A 124 10.29 -25.50 15.40
CA GLU A 124 8.92 -26.02 15.34
C GLU A 124 8.17 -25.46 14.15
N VAL A 125 8.30 -24.15 13.91
CA VAL A 125 7.68 -23.51 12.74
C VAL A 125 8.28 -24.07 11.46
N PHE A 126 9.61 -24.20 11.42
CA PHE A 126 10.31 -24.74 10.26
C PHE A 126 9.79 -26.13 9.90
N ASP A 127 9.62 -26.98 10.90
CA ASP A 127 9.10 -28.34 10.69
C ASP A 127 7.67 -28.32 10.15
N LYS A 128 6.83 -27.43 10.69
CA LYS A 128 5.44 -27.32 10.21
C LYS A 128 5.35 -26.87 8.77
N LEU A 129 6.29 -26.05 8.33
CA LEU A 129 6.27 -25.51 6.98
C LEU A 129 6.87 -26.47 5.95
N THR A 130 7.72 -27.40 6.38
CA THR A 130 8.50 -28.24 5.47
C THR A 130 8.12 -29.72 5.51
N LYS A 131 7.26 -30.17 6.44
CA LYS A 131 6.93 -31.60 6.59
C LYS A 131 5.44 -31.93 6.46
#